data_2241c1deb5dd2c322a496997678d9409
#
_entry.id   2241c1deb5dd2c322a496997678d9409
#
_cell.length_a   1.000
_cell.length_b   1.000
_cell.length_c   1.000
_cell.angle_alpha   90.00
_cell.angle_beta   90.00
_cell.angle_gamma   90.00
#
_symmetry.space_group_name_H-M   'P 1'
#
loop_
_entity.id
_entity.type
_entity.pdbx_description
1 polymer ?
#
loop_
_entity_poly.entity_id
_entity_poly.type
_entity_poly.pdbx_seq_one_letter_code
_entity_poly.pdbx_strand_id
1 'polypeptide(L)'
;MPHRCWNESYAAGDLPWDTGEPEPLLVEFVNADRVRPTRTLEIGVGTGTNALWLAERGFDVLGLDVAPLAVEQAKKKLNGRDLRCRFAALDFLAATPPDGPSHFVFDRGCFQVFDEPEERTHFAARVAAILAPGGLWLSLIGSTEGPPREVGPPRRSAREVTLALEPALEILELRGAEFRAHDTKAWFCLSRRREIPAQPSTRHE
;
A
#
# COMPACT_ATOMS: atom_id res chain seq x y z
N MET A 1 12.62 4.05 15.66
CA MET A 1 11.97 3.21 16.70
C MET A 1 12.47 1.80 16.55
N PRO A 2 12.65 1.00 17.64
CA PRO A 2 12.90 -0.41 17.47
C PRO A 2 11.80 -0.99 16.59
N HIS A 3 12.15 -1.89 15.67
CA HIS A 3 11.20 -2.54 14.76
C HIS A 3 9.99 -3.02 15.56
N ARG A 4 8.84 -2.37 15.34
CA ARG A 4 7.60 -2.79 16.00
C ARG A 4 7.37 -4.23 15.61
N CYS A 5 7.31 -5.11 16.58
CA CYS A 5 7.00 -6.50 16.31
C CYS A 5 5.51 -6.62 15.97
N TRP A 6 5.17 -6.39 14.70
CA TRP A 6 3.79 -6.44 14.21
C TRP A 6 3.10 -7.75 14.59
N ASN A 7 3.86 -8.85 14.55
CA ASN A 7 3.32 -10.17 14.88
C ASN A 7 2.83 -10.25 16.33
N GLU A 8 3.46 -9.53 17.28
CA GLU A 8 3.01 -9.45 18.68
C GLU A 8 1.67 -8.69 18.78
N SER A 9 1.48 -7.62 18.01
CA SER A 9 0.19 -6.90 17.97
C SER A 9 -0.93 -7.83 17.49
N TYR A 10 -0.69 -8.63 16.45
CA TYR A 10 -1.66 -9.62 15.96
C TYR A 10 -1.90 -10.74 16.98
N ALA A 11 -0.88 -11.18 17.70
CA ALA A 11 -1.02 -12.19 18.77
C ALA A 11 -1.84 -11.66 19.96
N ALA A 12 -1.65 -10.39 20.32
CA ALA A 12 -2.38 -9.73 21.41
C ALA A 12 -3.80 -9.30 21.03
N GLY A 13 -4.15 -9.28 19.73
CA GLY A 13 -5.41 -8.72 19.23
C GLY A 13 -5.51 -7.20 19.36
N ASP A 14 -4.39 -6.49 19.57
CA ASP A 14 -4.32 -5.03 19.63
C ASP A 14 -4.11 -4.46 18.22
N LEU A 15 -5.22 -4.30 17.50
CA LEU A 15 -5.27 -3.93 16.10
C LEU A 15 -6.12 -2.68 15.88
N PRO A 16 -5.75 -1.51 16.43
CA PRO A 16 -6.58 -0.30 16.33
C PRO A 16 -6.80 0.18 14.89
N TRP A 17 -5.96 -0.26 13.95
CA TRP A 17 -6.10 0.04 12.52
C TRP A 17 -7.08 -0.87 11.77
N ASP A 18 -7.45 -2.03 12.35
CA ASP A 18 -8.36 -3.00 11.72
C ASP A 18 -9.80 -2.74 12.16
N THR A 19 -10.59 -2.15 11.29
CA THR A 19 -12.00 -1.82 11.55
C THR A 19 -12.96 -2.95 11.17
N GLY A 20 -12.44 -3.99 10.50
CA GLY A 20 -13.28 -5.04 9.89
C GLY A 20 -14.00 -4.60 8.61
N GLU A 21 -13.93 -3.31 8.26
CA GLU A 21 -14.59 -2.72 7.09
C GLU A 21 -13.54 -2.24 6.07
N PRO A 22 -13.83 -2.29 4.76
CA PRO A 22 -12.91 -1.78 3.74
C PRO A 22 -12.71 -0.27 3.90
N GLU A 23 -11.51 0.19 3.56
CA GLU A 23 -11.15 1.60 3.66
C GLU A 23 -12.02 2.46 2.73
N PRO A 24 -12.79 3.43 3.24
CA PRO A 24 -13.72 4.22 2.43
C PRO A 24 -13.07 4.97 1.27
N LEU A 25 -11.84 5.47 1.43
CA LEU A 25 -11.12 6.15 0.35
C LEU A 25 -10.77 5.19 -0.80
N LEU A 26 -10.46 3.92 -0.50
CA LEU A 26 -10.29 2.89 -1.50
C LEU A 26 -11.62 2.56 -2.18
N VAL A 27 -12.70 2.44 -1.41
CA VAL A 27 -14.05 2.19 -1.91
C VAL A 27 -14.49 3.31 -2.88
N GLU A 28 -14.30 4.56 -2.50
CA GLU A 28 -14.60 5.71 -3.34
C GLU A 28 -13.78 5.70 -4.63
N PHE A 29 -12.47 5.40 -4.54
CA PHE A 29 -11.57 5.34 -5.68
C PHE A 29 -11.98 4.29 -6.71
N VAL A 30 -12.33 3.09 -6.26
CA VAL A 30 -12.77 1.99 -7.13
C VAL A 30 -14.17 2.26 -7.70
N ASN A 31 -15.11 2.72 -6.88
CA ASN A 31 -16.48 3.00 -7.34
C ASN A 31 -16.56 4.19 -8.32
N ALA A 32 -15.57 5.09 -8.31
CA ALA A 32 -15.43 6.16 -9.29
C ALA A 32 -14.75 5.71 -10.60
N ASP A 33 -14.58 4.39 -10.81
CA ASP A 33 -13.93 3.80 -11.99
C ASP A 33 -12.50 4.32 -12.24
N ARG A 34 -11.81 4.81 -11.21
CA ARG A 34 -10.43 5.29 -11.32
C ARG A 34 -9.42 4.16 -11.50
N VAL A 35 -9.82 2.94 -11.15
CA VAL A 35 -9.13 1.69 -11.46
C VAL A 35 -10.16 0.60 -11.74
N ARG A 36 -9.90 -0.22 -12.75
CA ARG A 36 -10.76 -1.38 -13.08
C ARG A 36 -10.18 -2.67 -12.54
N PRO A 37 -10.99 -3.74 -12.39
CA PRO A 37 -10.52 -5.04 -11.97
C PRO A 37 -9.29 -5.50 -12.74
N THR A 38 -8.19 -5.73 -12.03
CA THR A 38 -6.89 -6.06 -12.61
C THR A 38 -6.04 -6.83 -11.59
N ARG A 39 -4.83 -7.23 -11.98
CA ARG A 39 -3.85 -7.78 -11.05
C ARG A 39 -3.41 -6.71 -10.07
N THR A 40 -3.63 -6.99 -8.79
CA THR A 40 -3.45 -6.05 -7.69
C THR A 40 -2.53 -6.62 -6.62
N LEU A 41 -1.66 -5.77 -6.08
CA LEU A 41 -0.87 -6.06 -4.89
C LEU A 41 -1.32 -5.14 -3.76
N GLU A 42 -1.67 -5.71 -2.60
CA GLU A 42 -1.82 -4.96 -1.36
C GLU A 42 -0.63 -5.20 -0.45
N ILE A 43 0.08 -4.13 -0.05
CA ILE A 43 1.26 -4.17 0.82
C ILE A 43 0.84 -3.79 2.23
N GLY A 44 1.20 -4.61 3.23
CA GLY A 44 0.69 -4.46 4.59
C GLY A 44 -0.77 -4.83 4.68
N VAL A 45 -1.13 -5.99 4.11
CA VAL A 45 -2.53 -6.42 3.95
C VAL A 45 -3.29 -6.63 5.27
N GLY A 46 -2.58 -6.79 6.38
CA GLY A 46 -3.18 -7.04 7.68
C GLY A 46 -4.07 -8.28 7.67
N THR A 47 -5.27 -8.13 8.18
CA THR A 47 -6.27 -9.23 8.22
C THR A 47 -7.03 -9.43 6.91
N GLY A 48 -6.61 -8.74 5.82
CA GLY A 48 -7.10 -8.98 4.47
C GLY A 48 -8.40 -8.30 4.10
N THR A 49 -8.92 -7.40 4.90
CA THR A 49 -10.25 -6.79 4.69
C THR A 49 -10.37 -6.07 3.34
N ASN A 50 -9.40 -5.21 2.98
CA ASN A 50 -9.41 -4.51 1.69
C ASN A 50 -9.15 -5.46 0.51
N ALA A 51 -8.21 -6.40 0.66
CA ALA A 51 -7.90 -7.40 -0.37
C ALA A 51 -9.12 -8.25 -0.73
N LEU A 52 -9.84 -8.72 0.27
CA LEU A 52 -11.06 -9.50 0.07
C LEU A 52 -12.15 -8.66 -0.61
N TRP A 53 -12.33 -7.40 -0.17
CA TRP A 53 -13.28 -6.48 -0.77
C TRP A 53 -12.96 -6.19 -2.25
N LEU A 54 -11.68 -6.02 -2.60
CA LEU A 54 -11.23 -5.88 -3.99
C LEU A 54 -11.50 -7.16 -4.79
N ALA A 55 -11.20 -8.33 -4.23
CA ALA A 55 -11.40 -9.62 -4.90
C ALA A 55 -12.88 -9.91 -5.19
N GLU A 56 -13.80 -9.52 -4.29
CA GLU A 56 -15.25 -9.56 -4.51
C GLU A 56 -15.70 -8.72 -5.71
N ARG A 57 -14.91 -7.73 -6.10
CA ARG A 57 -15.13 -6.85 -7.26
C ARG A 57 -14.37 -7.27 -8.51
N GLY A 58 -13.82 -8.49 -8.48
CA GLY A 58 -13.19 -9.12 -9.64
C GLY A 58 -11.71 -8.81 -9.81
N PHE A 59 -11.06 -8.11 -8.86
CA PHE A 59 -9.62 -7.96 -8.86
C PHE A 59 -8.93 -9.30 -8.56
N ASP A 60 -7.74 -9.51 -9.16
CA ASP A 60 -6.85 -10.63 -8.81
C ASP A 60 -5.81 -10.12 -7.80
N VAL A 61 -6.03 -10.43 -6.53
CA VAL A 61 -5.30 -9.78 -5.43
C VAL A 61 -4.26 -10.70 -4.82
N LEU A 62 -3.03 -10.21 -4.70
CA LEU A 62 -2.00 -10.72 -3.81
C LEU A 62 -1.86 -9.76 -2.63
N GLY A 63 -2.13 -10.24 -1.42
CA GLY A 63 -1.91 -9.49 -0.19
C GLY A 63 -0.62 -9.93 0.49
N LEU A 64 0.25 -8.99 0.84
CA LEU A 64 1.50 -9.22 1.55
C LEU A 64 1.48 -8.57 2.92
N ASP A 65 2.00 -9.27 3.91
CA ASP A 65 2.31 -8.70 5.22
C ASP A 65 3.60 -9.32 5.76
N VAL A 66 4.35 -8.55 6.53
CA VAL A 66 5.55 -9.05 7.21
C VAL A 66 5.20 -9.94 8.41
N ALA A 67 4.01 -9.77 8.98
CA ALA A 67 3.51 -10.54 10.12
C ALA A 67 2.82 -11.85 9.66
N PRO A 68 3.37 -13.04 9.94
CA PRO A 68 2.73 -14.30 9.61
C PRO A 68 1.31 -14.45 10.19
N LEU A 69 1.07 -13.96 11.41
CA LEU A 69 -0.25 -14.03 12.06
C LEU A 69 -1.30 -13.19 11.34
N ALA A 70 -0.93 -12.03 10.77
CA ALA A 70 -1.81 -11.24 9.90
C ALA A 70 -2.28 -12.09 8.70
N VAL A 71 -1.31 -12.70 8.02
CA VAL A 71 -1.56 -13.55 6.85
C VAL A 71 -2.42 -14.76 7.19
N GLU A 72 -2.21 -15.39 8.34
CA GLU A 72 -3.07 -16.49 8.81
C GLU A 72 -4.51 -16.03 9.04
N GLN A 73 -4.71 -14.85 9.64
CA GLN A 73 -6.04 -14.28 9.85
C GLN A 73 -6.71 -13.95 8.52
N ALA A 74 -5.97 -13.37 7.56
CA ALA A 74 -6.47 -13.09 6.21
C ALA A 74 -6.90 -14.38 5.48
N LYS A 75 -6.07 -15.42 5.55
CA LYS A 75 -6.39 -16.74 4.97
C LYS A 75 -7.64 -17.37 5.61
N LYS A 76 -7.83 -17.21 6.93
CA LYS A 76 -9.05 -17.68 7.63
C LYS A 76 -10.30 -16.96 7.11
N LYS A 77 -10.24 -15.64 6.88
CA LYS A 77 -11.34 -14.86 6.29
C LYS A 77 -11.66 -15.27 4.85
N LEU A 78 -10.64 -15.70 4.08
CA LEU A 78 -10.81 -16.18 2.70
C LEU A 78 -11.39 -17.58 2.63
N ASN A 79 -11.21 -18.42 3.66
CA ASN A 79 -11.54 -19.84 3.63
C ASN A 79 -13.00 -20.10 3.18
N GLY A 80 -13.16 -21.00 2.22
CA GLY A 80 -14.48 -21.36 1.65
C GLY A 80 -15.06 -20.34 0.66
N ARG A 81 -14.34 -19.26 0.32
CA ARG A 81 -14.77 -18.24 -0.64
C ARG A 81 -14.07 -18.46 -1.99
N ASP A 82 -14.84 -18.49 -3.06
CA ASP A 82 -14.30 -18.58 -4.44
C ASP A 82 -13.90 -17.20 -4.95
N LEU A 83 -12.73 -16.71 -4.47
CA LEU A 83 -12.19 -15.41 -4.83
C LEU A 83 -10.76 -15.52 -5.35
N ARG A 84 -10.42 -14.73 -6.36
CA ARG A 84 -9.04 -14.59 -6.82
C ARG A 84 -8.23 -13.73 -5.87
N CYS A 85 -7.94 -14.32 -4.70
CA CYS A 85 -7.22 -13.65 -3.63
C CYS A 85 -6.21 -14.62 -3.00
N ARG A 86 -5.00 -14.15 -2.79
CA ARG A 86 -3.92 -14.93 -2.18
C ARG A 86 -3.21 -14.09 -1.15
N PHE A 87 -2.66 -14.73 -0.12
CA PHE A 87 -1.92 -14.05 0.94
C PHE A 87 -0.57 -14.73 1.19
N ALA A 88 0.49 -13.93 1.36
CA ALA A 88 1.83 -14.41 1.66
C ALA A 88 2.50 -13.56 2.74
N ALA A 89 3.19 -14.23 3.66
CA ALA A 89 4.08 -13.56 4.61
C ALA A 89 5.38 -13.22 3.88
N LEU A 90 5.67 -11.92 3.74
CA LEU A 90 6.82 -11.45 3.00
C LEU A 90 7.21 -10.04 3.44
N ASP A 91 8.50 -9.85 3.71
CA ASP A 91 9.07 -8.51 3.87
C ASP A 91 9.23 -7.87 2.48
N PHE A 92 8.40 -6.89 2.20
CA PHE A 92 8.38 -6.20 0.91
C PHE A 92 9.69 -5.45 0.61
N LEU A 93 10.44 -5.01 1.62
CA LEU A 93 11.74 -4.36 1.40
C LEU A 93 12.85 -5.36 1.07
N ALA A 94 12.76 -6.59 1.56
CA ALA A 94 13.81 -7.58 1.40
C ALA A 94 13.59 -8.54 0.22
N ALA A 95 12.32 -8.83 -0.14
CA ALA A 95 12.00 -9.86 -1.12
C ALA A 95 11.07 -9.37 -2.23
N THR A 96 11.22 -9.93 -3.43
CA THR A 96 10.36 -9.62 -4.57
C THR A 96 9.05 -10.40 -4.45
N PRO A 97 7.88 -9.73 -4.60
CA PRO A 97 6.61 -10.42 -4.67
C PRO A 97 6.61 -11.49 -5.77
N PRO A 98 5.99 -12.66 -5.54
CA PRO A 98 5.74 -13.60 -6.61
C PRO A 98 4.76 -13.00 -7.63
N ASP A 99 4.53 -13.67 -8.74
CA ASP A 99 3.45 -13.37 -9.71
C ASP A 99 3.71 -12.22 -10.70
N GLY A 100 4.88 -11.58 -10.71
CA GLY A 100 5.23 -10.56 -11.70
C GLY A 100 4.53 -9.21 -11.50
N PRO A 101 4.49 -8.34 -12.53
CA PRO A 101 4.06 -6.97 -12.37
C PRO A 101 2.57 -6.83 -12.04
N SER A 102 2.25 -5.84 -11.19
CA SER A 102 0.89 -5.46 -10.81
C SER A 102 0.45 -4.19 -11.54
N HIS A 103 -0.81 -4.12 -11.96
CA HIS A 103 -1.37 -2.91 -12.57
C HIS A 103 -1.93 -1.94 -11.53
N PHE A 104 -2.24 -2.46 -10.35
CA PHE A 104 -2.64 -1.66 -9.21
C PHE A 104 -1.88 -2.13 -7.96
N VAL A 105 -1.31 -1.18 -7.23
CA VAL A 105 -0.71 -1.41 -5.92
C VAL A 105 -1.47 -0.54 -4.91
N PHE A 106 -1.78 -1.11 -3.78
CA PHE A 106 -2.45 -0.42 -2.68
C PHE A 106 -1.71 -0.65 -1.37
N ASP A 107 -1.60 0.40 -0.56
CA ASP A 107 -1.27 0.28 0.85
C ASP A 107 -2.03 1.30 1.69
N ARG A 108 -2.34 0.91 2.92
CA ARG A 108 -2.95 1.76 3.92
C ARG A 108 -2.10 1.77 5.18
N GLY A 109 -1.37 2.85 5.37
CA GLY A 109 -0.54 3.02 6.56
C GLY A 109 0.75 2.19 6.59
N CYS A 110 1.09 1.48 5.51
CA CYS A 110 2.32 0.69 5.43
C CYS A 110 3.53 1.58 5.12
N PHE A 111 3.47 2.40 4.07
CA PHE A 111 4.55 3.32 3.69
C PHE A 111 5.01 4.22 4.84
N GLN A 112 4.10 4.69 5.67
CA GLN A 112 4.40 5.66 6.72
C GLN A 112 5.21 5.11 7.90
N VAL A 113 5.28 3.77 8.06
CA VAL A 113 5.93 3.16 9.24
C VAL A 113 7.45 3.19 9.18
N PHE A 114 8.02 3.43 8.01
CA PHE A 114 9.46 3.52 7.81
C PHE A 114 9.96 4.90 8.25
N ASP A 115 10.75 4.95 9.32
CA ASP A 115 11.21 6.22 9.91
C ASP A 115 12.33 6.86 9.11
N GLU A 116 13.21 6.06 8.49
CA GLU A 116 14.33 6.57 7.72
C GLU A 116 13.91 6.99 6.29
N PRO A 117 14.36 8.18 5.81
CA PRO A 117 14.05 8.65 4.46
C PRO A 117 14.46 7.67 3.36
N GLU A 118 15.59 7.00 3.56
CA GLU A 118 16.17 6.02 2.63
C GLU A 118 15.27 4.80 2.50
N GLU A 119 14.68 4.32 3.60
CA GLU A 119 13.74 3.19 3.58
C GLU A 119 12.47 3.56 2.82
N ARG A 120 11.94 4.78 3.01
CA ARG A 120 10.77 5.25 2.25
C ARG A 120 11.05 5.38 0.76
N THR A 121 12.23 5.92 0.40
CA THR A 121 12.67 6.01 -0.99
C THR A 121 12.84 4.62 -1.59
N HIS A 122 13.43 3.69 -0.83
CA HIS A 122 13.57 2.29 -1.26
C HIS A 122 12.21 1.62 -1.46
N PHE A 123 11.26 1.82 -0.53
CA PHE A 123 9.89 1.32 -0.67
C PHE A 123 9.23 1.81 -1.97
N ALA A 124 9.30 3.13 -2.24
CA ALA A 124 8.76 3.72 -3.46
C ALA A 124 9.43 3.18 -4.74
N ALA A 125 10.75 3.01 -4.72
CA ALA A 125 11.48 2.42 -5.84
C ALA A 125 11.08 0.96 -6.09
N ARG A 126 10.85 0.17 -5.04
CA ARG A 126 10.35 -1.19 -5.16
C ARG A 126 8.92 -1.24 -5.72
N VAL A 127 8.05 -0.35 -5.26
CA VAL A 127 6.70 -0.22 -5.86
C VAL A 127 6.80 0.11 -7.34
N ALA A 128 7.65 1.08 -7.72
CA ALA A 128 7.86 1.41 -9.13
C ALA A 128 8.36 0.21 -9.96
N ALA A 129 9.25 -0.61 -9.38
CA ALA A 129 9.80 -1.79 -10.06
C ALA A 129 8.77 -2.89 -10.33
N ILE A 130 7.77 -3.05 -9.44
CA ILE A 130 6.71 -4.07 -9.59
C ILE A 130 5.47 -3.56 -10.32
N LEU A 131 5.34 -2.26 -10.54
CA LEU A 131 4.25 -1.70 -11.34
C LEU A 131 4.43 -2.06 -12.81
N ALA A 132 3.37 -2.56 -13.42
CA ALA A 132 3.26 -2.68 -14.87
C ALA A 132 3.33 -1.29 -15.54
N PRO A 133 3.67 -1.20 -16.84
CA PRO A 133 3.55 0.06 -17.58
C PRO A 133 2.15 0.66 -17.42
N GLY A 134 2.07 1.94 -17.05
CA GLY A 134 0.80 2.63 -16.76
C GLY A 134 0.09 2.21 -15.46
N GLY A 135 0.69 1.30 -14.69
CA GLY A 135 0.15 0.85 -13.41
C GLY A 135 0.12 1.96 -12.35
N LEU A 136 -0.83 1.86 -11.45
CA LEU A 136 -1.12 2.85 -10.41
C LEU A 136 -0.75 2.34 -9.02
N TRP A 137 -0.23 3.23 -8.19
CA TRP A 137 -0.11 3.01 -6.76
C TRP A 137 -0.95 4.03 -5.99
N LEU A 138 -1.90 3.54 -5.21
CA LEU A 138 -2.64 4.31 -4.21
C LEU A 138 -2.08 4.01 -2.84
N SER A 139 -1.51 5.03 -2.19
CA SER A 139 -1.05 4.96 -0.80
C SER A 139 -1.87 5.90 0.07
N LEU A 140 -2.41 5.38 1.17
CA LEU A 140 -3.11 6.15 2.17
C LEU A 140 -2.20 6.28 3.39
N ILE A 141 -1.73 7.51 3.64
CA ILE A 141 -0.60 7.79 4.53
C ILE A 141 -1.07 8.70 5.66
N GLY A 142 -0.78 8.37 6.91
CA GLY A 142 -1.05 9.27 8.04
C GLY A 142 -0.32 10.61 7.88
N SER A 143 -1.08 11.71 7.96
CA SER A 143 -0.60 13.06 7.72
C SER A 143 -0.16 13.77 9.00
N THR A 144 0.90 14.58 8.92
CA THR A 144 1.30 15.51 9.98
C THR A 144 0.36 16.70 10.12
N GLU A 145 -0.52 16.93 9.15
CA GLU A 145 -1.53 17.98 9.23
C GLU A 145 -2.58 17.64 10.29
N GLY A 146 -2.81 18.55 11.22
CA GLY A 146 -3.72 18.36 12.34
C GLY A 146 -3.01 18.43 13.69
N PRO A 147 -3.74 18.23 14.79
CA PRO A 147 -3.19 18.41 16.13
C PRO A 147 -2.04 17.43 16.42
N PRO A 148 -1.04 17.82 17.20
CA PRO A 148 -0.01 16.92 17.70
C PRO A 148 -0.65 15.73 18.43
N ARG A 149 -0.02 14.56 18.34
CA ARG A 149 -0.39 13.40 19.15
C ARG A 149 0.88 12.66 19.58
N GLU A 150 0.85 12.12 20.78
CA GLU A 150 1.99 11.40 21.36
C GLU A 150 1.97 9.91 21.03
N VAL A 151 0.79 9.36 20.77
CA VAL A 151 0.59 7.92 20.56
C VAL A 151 0.00 7.64 19.18
N GLY A 152 0.39 6.53 18.59
CA GLY A 152 -0.13 6.04 17.32
C GLY A 152 0.97 5.82 16.27
N PRO A 153 0.61 5.36 15.05
CA PRO A 153 1.58 5.13 13.99
C PRO A 153 2.23 6.45 13.55
N PRO A 154 3.46 6.40 13.01
CA PRO A 154 4.14 7.55 12.43
C PRO A 154 3.26 8.29 11.42
N ARG A 155 3.50 9.61 11.30
CA ARG A 155 2.82 10.47 10.32
C ARG A 155 3.87 11.12 9.44
N ARG A 156 3.50 11.43 8.20
CA ARG A 156 4.42 12.02 7.22
C ARG A 156 3.87 13.36 6.71
N SER A 157 4.78 14.30 6.51
CA SER A 157 4.46 15.55 5.83
C SER A 157 4.37 15.32 4.31
N ALA A 158 3.68 16.21 3.60
CA ALA A 158 3.65 16.19 2.14
C ALA A 158 5.06 16.21 1.53
N ARG A 159 5.99 16.95 2.14
CA ARG A 159 7.39 17.01 1.72
C ARG A 159 8.07 15.63 1.79
N GLU A 160 7.92 14.90 2.92
CA GLU A 160 8.52 13.58 3.07
C GLU A 160 7.95 12.59 2.06
N VAL A 161 6.65 12.64 1.80
CA VAL A 161 5.99 11.81 0.78
C VAL A 161 6.57 12.13 -0.60
N THR A 162 6.60 13.41 -0.98
CA THR A 162 7.10 13.85 -2.30
C THR A 162 8.55 13.46 -2.52
N LEU A 163 9.43 13.73 -1.56
CA LEU A 163 10.86 13.40 -1.66
C LEU A 163 11.11 11.89 -1.83
N ALA A 164 10.29 11.05 -1.19
CA ALA A 164 10.43 9.60 -1.30
C ALA A 164 9.93 9.06 -2.65
N LEU A 165 8.86 9.62 -3.20
CA LEU A 165 8.19 9.08 -4.38
C LEU A 165 8.78 9.60 -5.71
N GLU A 166 9.06 10.91 -5.80
CA GLU A 166 9.48 11.57 -7.06
C GLU A 166 10.67 10.93 -7.78
N PRO A 167 11.67 10.36 -7.10
CA PRO A 167 12.79 9.73 -7.81
C PRO A 167 12.37 8.58 -8.74
N ALA A 168 11.32 7.84 -8.39
CA ALA A 168 10.91 6.64 -9.12
C ALA A 168 9.51 6.71 -9.74
N LEU A 169 8.66 7.60 -9.23
CA LEU A 169 7.23 7.66 -9.52
C LEU A 169 6.82 9.08 -9.95
N GLU A 170 5.80 9.16 -10.78
CA GLU A 170 5.08 10.38 -11.06
C GLU A 170 3.89 10.48 -10.09
N ILE A 171 3.84 11.54 -9.29
CA ILE A 171 2.72 11.82 -8.40
C ILE A 171 1.59 12.45 -9.24
N LEU A 172 0.47 11.75 -9.36
CA LEU A 172 -0.71 12.20 -10.09
C LEU A 172 -1.63 13.05 -9.21
N GLU A 173 -1.70 12.68 -7.92
CA GLU A 173 -2.54 13.35 -6.94
C GLU A 173 -1.93 13.20 -5.54
N LEU A 174 -1.77 14.29 -4.82
CA LEU A 174 -1.47 14.32 -3.39
C LEU A 174 -2.42 15.31 -2.74
N ARG A 175 -3.37 14.80 -1.95
CA ARG A 175 -4.36 15.64 -1.28
C ARG A 175 -4.58 15.22 0.16
N GLY A 176 -5.04 16.17 0.97
CA GLY A 176 -5.55 15.90 2.29
C GLY A 176 -6.76 14.98 2.27
N ALA A 177 -6.81 14.08 3.23
CA ALA A 177 -7.88 13.11 3.45
C ALA A 177 -8.01 12.81 4.96
N GLU A 178 -8.92 11.91 5.30
CA GLU A 178 -9.12 11.46 6.68
C GLU A 178 -9.35 9.95 6.71
N PHE A 179 -8.70 9.27 7.65
CA PHE A 179 -9.09 7.91 8.00
C PHE A 179 -10.33 7.96 8.88
N ARG A 180 -11.46 7.47 8.38
CA ARG A 180 -12.75 7.54 9.11
C ARG A 180 -12.73 6.85 10.47
N ALA A 181 -11.91 5.81 10.61
CA ALA A 181 -11.86 5.03 11.86
C ALA A 181 -11.45 5.83 13.10
N HIS A 182 -10.75 6.96 12.93
CA HIS A 182 -10.16 7.70 14.04
C HIS A 182 -10.13 9.21 13.82
N ASP A 183 -10.89 9.74 12.86
CA ASP A 183 -10.84 11.17 12.45
C ASP A 183 -9.40 11.69 12.26
N THR A 184 -8.53 10.79 11.80
CA THR A 184 -7.10 11.07 11.71
C THR A 184 -6.78 11.61 10.33
N LYS A 185 -6.11 12.77 10.26
CA LYS A 185 -5.66 13.35 9.00
C LYS A 185 -4.73 12.39 8.25
N ALA A 186 -4.95 12.30 6.96
CA ALA A 186 -4.24 11.43 6.05
C ALA A 186 -3.89 12.16 4.75
N TRP A 187 -2.95 11.60 4.00
CA TRP A 187 -2.73 11.90 2.60
C TRP A 187 -3.34 10.79 1.75
N PHE A 188 -4.13 11.17 0.77
CA PHE A 188 -4.45 10.36 -0.38
C PHE A 188 -3.37 10.64 -1.44
N CYS A 189 -2.53 9.65 -1.71
CA CYS A 189 -1.44 9.77 -2.67
C CYS A 189 -1.63 8.76 -3.79
N LEU A 190 -1.89 9.25 -5.01
CA LEU A 190 -1.96 8.43 -6.22
C LEU A 190 -0.73 8.72 -7.07
N SER A 191 -0.03 7.67 -7.46
CA SER A 191 1.16 7.77 -8.31
C SER A 191 1.19 6.67 -9.36
N ARG A 192 2.04 6.84 -10.37
CA ARG A 192 2.33 5.81 -11.38
C ARG A 192 3.83 5.72 -11.64
N ARG A 193 4.25 4.58 -12.20
CA ARG A 193 5.64 4.42 -12.64
C ARG A 193 5.99 5.47 -13.68
N ARG A 194 7.16 6.13 -13.49
CA ARG A 194 7.70 7.01 -14.53
C ARG A 194 8.06 6.20 -15.76
N GLU A 195 7.61 6.66 -16.91
CA GLU A 195 8.12 6.20 -18.19
C GLU A 195 9.48 6.87 -18.40
N ILE A 196 10.56 6.08 -18.35
CA ILE A 196 11.87 6.56 -18.75
C ILE A 196 11.82 6.64 -20.28
N PRO A 197 11.97 7.84 -20.89
CA PRO A 197 12.06 7.92 -22.34
C PRO A 197 13.18 7.00 -22.84
N ALA A 198 12.89 6.16 -23.81
CA ALA A 198 13.92 5.36 -24.45
C ALA A 198 15.03 6.31 -24.94
N GLN A 199 16.27 6.11 -24.46
CA GLN A 199 17.39 6.87 -24.97
C GLN A 199 17.45 6.66 -26.50
N PRO A 200 17.57 7.73 -27.30
CA PRO A 200 17.72 7.56 -28.72
C PRO A 200 18.96 6.70 -28.95
N SER A 201 18.79 5.59 -29.66
CA SER A 201 19.91 4.74 -30.05
C SER A 201 20.90 5.60 -30.82
N THR A 202 22.04 5.88 -30.24
CA THR A 202 23.18 6.45 -30.98
C THR A 202 23.56 5.44 -32.03
N ARG A 203 23.06 5.63 -33.26
CA ARG A 203 23.64 4.95 -34.43
C ARG A 203 25.05 5.53 -34.60
N HIS A 204 26.03 4.74 -34.28
CA HIS A 204 27.38 4.97 -34.76
C HIS A 204 27.36 4.68 -36.28
N GLU A 205 27.44 5.74 -37.10
CA GLU A 205 27.83 5.63 -38.49
C GLU A 205 29.33 5.37 -38.60
#